data_9626c52f7f43249df3b5596858312dbd
#
_entry.id   9626c52f7f43249df3b5596858312dbd
#
_cell.length_a   1.000
_cell.length_b   1.000
_cell.length_c   1.000
_cell.angle_alpha   90.00
_cell.angle_beta   90.00
_cell.angle_gamma   90.00
#
_symmetry.space_group_name_H-M   'P 1'
#
loop_
_entity.id
_entity.type
_entity.pdbx_description
1 polymer ?
#
loop_
_entity_poly.entity_id
_entity_poly.type
_entity_poly.pdbx_seq_one_letter_code
_entity_poly.pdbx_strand_id
1 'polypeptide(L)'
;MNEFDIIVIGGGSAGSAAAGRLSEGGKYTVCLIEAGGNNNNMLIKTPGFMPFIRNASNYKYETVPQKGLNGRTGYQPRGRGLGGSSAINAMVYIRGHKYDYDNWAALGCDGWSYDDVLPYFKRCEDNERGADAFHGSGGPLSVSDQRWPQAGSLAFVEAASELQLPVNPDFNGATQDGFGLYQVTQKGGERWTAARAYVEPARDRMEVLTGALTEKIIVENGRATGVVIRQGRTRRTIKARGAVILSAGAFGSPQILMLSGIGPAEHLRSVGVDVIHDKAAIGADLQDHIDYVSSFETQSKDDFFGDSLAGTAKMVKAIIEHRRKRTGVMTTCFAEAGGFWRSDPSLPAPDIQYHFVPAMLEDHGRSKVKGHGFSCHACVLRPESRGTVRLASSNASMAPVIDPAFLSDDRDMATLRAGVRAMHRIFEAPALAAYNGKNRHSVDMNDDAALDDLIRSRADTVYHPVGTCRMGPNADDVVDSRLKYRGIEGLYVADASIMPRLVSGNTNAPSIMIGERCAEFVRADLQ
;
A
#
# COMPACT_ATOMS: atom_id res chain seq x y z
N MET A 1 -26.69 11.67 14.75
CA MET A 1 -26.49 10.71 15.86
C MET A 1 -25.05 10.87 16.36
N ASN A 2 -24.78 10.79 17.67
CA ASN A 2 -23.43 10.92 18.22
C ASN A 2 -22.99 9.67 18.99
N GLU A 3 -23.75 8.58 18.87
CA GLU A 3 -23.46 7.30 19.52
C GLU A 3 -23.80 6.14 18.60
N PHE A 4 -22.85 5.18 18.49
CA PHE A 4 -22.93 4.02 17.61
C PHE A 4 -22.46 2.77 18.37
N ASP A 5 -22.78 1.59 17.85
CA ASP A 5 -22.22 0.35 18.38
C ASP A 5 -20.73 0.25 18.04
N ILE A 6 -20.37 0.61 16.81
CA ILE A 6 -19.01 0.47 16.29
C ILE A 6 -18.58 1.77 15.61
N ILE A 7 -17.38 2.24 15.95
CA ILE A 7 -16.69 3.32 15.25
C ILE A 7 -15.49 2.73 14.50
N VAL A 8 -15.38 3.07 13.20
CA VAL A 8 -14.19 2.75 12.38
C VAL A 8 -13.48 4.05 12.02
N ILE A 9 -12.22 4.18 12.42
CA ILE A 9 -11.38 5.37 12.18
C ILE A 9 -10.49 5.12 10.97
N GLY A 10 -10.74 5.86 9.88
CA GLY A 10 -10.02 5.74 8.61
C GLY A 10 -10.81 4.95 7.58
N GLY A 11 -11.25 5.61 6.51
CA GLY A 11 -11.95 5.03 5.35
C GLY A 11 -10.99 4.48 4.28
N GLY A 12 -9.81 3.98 4.68
CA GLY A 12 -8.81 3.36 3.81
C GLY A 12 -9.19 1.94 3.37
N SER A 13 -8.20 1.17 2.90
CA SER A 13 -8.42 -0.19 2.38
C SER A 13 -9.04 -1.11 3.43
N ALA A 14 -8.42 -1.23 4.60
CA ALA A 14 -8.92 -2.08 5.67
C ALA A 14 -10.18 -1.54 6.34
N GLY A 15 -10.22 -0.23 6.67
CA GLY A 15 -11.38 0.37 7.34
C GLY A 15 -12.63 0.36 6.48
N SER A 16 -12.51 0.52 5.15
CA SER A 16 -13.64 0.35 4.24
C SER A 16 -14.19 -1.08 4.27
N ALA A 17 -13.31 -2.09 4.25
CA ALA A 17 -13.72 -3.49 4.33
C ALA A 17 -14.38 -3.81 5.68
N ALA A 18 -13.75 -3.41 6.79
CA ALA A 18 -14.29 -3.64 8.13
C ALA A 18 -15.66 -2.98 8.31
N ALA A 19 -15.79 -1.68 7.95
CA ALA A 19 -17.07 -0.95 8.10
C ALA A 19 -18.17 -1.54 7.20
N GLY A 20 -17.83 -1.84 5.92
CA GLY A 20 -18.77 -2.46 4.99
C GLY A 20 -19.31 -3.79 5.53
N ARG A 21 -18.41 -4.68 5.96
CA ARG A 21 -18.82 -5.98 6.52
C ARG A 21 -19.60 -5.85 7.81
N LEU A 22 -19.21 -5.00 8.73
CA LEU A 22 -19.91 -4.83 10.01
C LEU A 22 -21.31 -4.21 9.86
N SER A 23 -21.54 -3.45 8.80
CA SER A 23 -22.87 -2.89 8.49
C SER A 23 -23.83 -3.88 7.83
N GLU A 24 -23.34 -5.05 7.38
CA GLU A 24 -24.19 -6.09 6.78
C GLU A 24 -25.20 -6.64 7.80
N GLY A 25 -26.43 -6.86 7.34
CA GLY A 25 -27.50 -7.42 8.15
C GLY A 25 -28.11 -6.46 9.18
N GLY A 26 -27.61 -5.22 9.32
CA GLY A 26 -28.22 -4.19 10.16
C GLY A 26 -28.21 -4.45 11.66
N LYS A 27 -27.41 -5.44 12.14
CA LYS A 27 -27.32 -5.77 13.58
C LYS A 27 -26.66 -4.66 14.39
N TYR A 28 -25.67 -3.98 13.81
CA TYR A 28 -24.88 -2.93 14.47
C TYR A 28 -25.04 -1.60 13.76
N THR A 29 -25.12 -0.52 14.54
CA THR A 29 -24.96 0.84 14.04
C THR A 29 -23.47 1.14 13.88
N VAL A 30 -23.02 1.41 12.65
CA VAL A 30 -21.61 1.64 12.31
C VAL A 30 -21.37 3.09 11.91
N CYS A 31 -20.34 3.72 12.44
CA CYS A 31 -19.84 5.03 12.02
C CYS A 31 -18.44 4.93 11.45
N LEU A 32 -18.28 5.24 10.16
CA LEU A 32 -16.99 5.35 9.48
C LEU A 32 -16.54 6.80 9.48
N ILE A 33 -15.37 7.09 10.03
CA ILE A 33 -14.80 8.44 10.14
C ILE A 33 -13.58 8.54 9.23
N GLU A 34 -13.60 9.53 8.33
CA GLU A 34 -12.51 9.76 7.37
C GLU A 34 -12.08 11.25 7.37
N ALA A 35 -10.76 11.47 7.49
CA ALA A 35 -10.19 12.81 7.55
C ALA A 35 -10.28 13.59 6.24
N GLY A 36 -10.24 12.91 5.10
CA GLY A 36 -10.37 13.51 3.78
C GLY A 36 -11.79 13.52 3.24
N GLY A 37 -11.92 13.83 1.94
CA GLY A 37 -13.20 13.86 1.23
C GLY A 37 -13.65 12.49 0.72
N ASN A 38 -14.69 12.49 -0.11
CA ASN A 38 -15.29 11.26 -0.64
C ASN A 38 -14.51 10.62 -1.80
N ASN A 39 -13.52 11.29 -2.38
CA ASN A 39 -12.70 10.81 -3.51
C ASN A 39 -13.51 10.31 -4.74
N ASN A 40 -14.77 10.70 -4.86
CA ASN A 40 -15.65 10.27 -5.95
C ASN A 40 -15.58 11.25 -7.13
N ASN A 41 -14.46 11.29 -7.83
CA ASN A 41 -14.24 12.20 -8.96
C ASN A 41 -13.51 11.49 -10.13
N MET A 42 -13.51 12.13 -11.29
CA MET A 42 -12.94 11.57 -12.53
C MET A 42 -11.43 11.32 -12.42
N LEU A 43 -10.68 12.16 -11.69
CA LEU A 43 -9.22 11.98 -11.56
C LEU A 43 -8.87 10.70 -10.78
N ILE A 44 -9.72 10.33 -9.81
CA ILE A 44 -9.56 9.08 -9.07
C ILE A 44 -10.06 7.88 -9.89
N LYS A 45 -11.23 8.01 -10.54
CA LYS A 45 -11.86 6.90 -11.28
C LYS A 45 -11.08 6.48 -12.52
N THR A 46 -10.46 7.43 -13.23
CA THR A 46 -9.72 7.12 -14.46
C THR A 46 -8.28 6.73 -14.13
N PRO A 47 -7.86 5.48 -14.38
CA PRO A 47 -6.53 4.99 -14.02
C PRO A 47 -5.39 5.86 -14.52
N GLY A 48 -5.37 6.21 -15.80
CA GLY A 48 -4.34 7.03 -16.44
C GLY A 48 -4.23 8.47 -15.91
N PHE A 49 -5.13 8.91 -15.02
CA PHE A 49 -5.00 10.20 -14.34
C PHE A 49 -4.25 10.11 -13.01
N MET A 50 -3.68 8.98 -12.65
CA MET A 50 -2.93 8.82 -11.38
C MET A 50 -1.90 9.94 -11.15
N PRO A 51 -1.08 10.38 -12.14
CA PRO A 51 -0.11 11.46 -11.94
C PRO A 51 -0.75 12.83 -11.67
N PHE A 52 -2.03 13.00 -11.95
CA PHE A 52 -2.78 14.26 -11.81
C PHE A 52 -3.68 14.28 -10.58
N ILE A 53 -3.59 13.28 -9.69
CA ILE A 53 -4.38 13.21 -8.47
C ILE A 53 -4.03 14.40 -7.56
N ARG A 54 -5.08 15.11 -7.11
CA ARG A 54 -4.94 16.37 -6.37
C ARG A 54 -4.37 16.18 -4.97
N ASN A 55 -3.70 17.19 -4.47
CA ASN A 55 -3.15 17.23 -3.11
C ASN A 55 -4.19 16.97 -2.01
N ALA A 56 -5.47 17.32 -2.24
CA ALA A 56 -6.55 17.06 -1.30
C ALA A 56 -6.78 15.57 -1.01
N SER A 57 -6.38 14.69 -1.95
CA SER A 57 -6.51 13.23 -1.84
C SER A 57 -5.21 12.54 -1.41
N ASN A 58 -4.16 13.31 -1.05
CA ASN A 58 -2.85 12.77 -0.69
C ASN A 58 -2.24 13.58 0.46
N TYR A 59 -1.80 12.92 1.52
CA TYR A 59 -1.12 13.54 2.65
C TYR A 59 0.26 14.10 2.30
N LYS A 60 0.96 13.50 1.31
CA LYS A 60 2.29 13.93 0.87
C LYS A 60 3.31 14.03 2.00
N TYR A 61 3.38 13.02 2.82
CA TYR A 61 4.39 12.97 3.87
C TYR A 61 5.80 12.92 3.28
N GLU A 62 6.76 13.30 4.10
CA GLU A 62 8.19 13.15 3.83
C GLU A 62 8.86 12.50 5.04
N THR A 63 9.91 11.73 4.79
CA THR A 63 10.73 11.15 5.85
C THR A 63 11.65 12.21 6.46
N VAL A 64 12.20 11.93 7.63
CA VAL A 64 13.43 12.60 8.07
C VAL A 64 14.58 12.27 7.11
N PRO A 65 15.68 13.07 7.11
CA PRO A 65 16.87 12.73 6.32
C PRO A 65 17.35 11.30 6.61
N GLN A 66 17.49 10.49 5.56
CA GLN A 66 17.83 9.08 5.65
C GLN A 66 19.35 8.90 5.52
N LYS A 67 20.01 8.40 6.58
CA LYS A 67 21.45 8.15 6.56
C LYS A 67 21.85 7.16 5.45
N GLY A 68 21.07 6.10 5.24
CA GLY A 68 21.30 5.11 4.19
C GLY A 68 21.09 5.64 2.77
N LEU A 69 20.48 6.82 2.60
CA LEU A 69 20.19 7.46 1.32
C LEU A 69 20.97 8.79 1.16
N ASN A 70 22.23 8.84 1.60
CA ASN A 70 23.10 10.02 1.52
C ASN A 70 22.46 11.30 2.13
N GLY A 71 21.66 11.16 3.19
CA GLY A 71 21.00 12.28 3.88
C GLY A 71 19.77 12.85 3.16
N ARG A 72 19.28 12.23 2.07
CA ARG A 72 18.06 12.65 1.37
C ARG A 72 16.81 12.35 2.21
N THR A 73 15.77 13.18 2.05
CA THR A 73 14.41 12.84 2.49
C THR A 73 13.70 12.03 1.41
N GLY A 74 12.85 11.08 1.83
CA GLY A 74 12.02 10.26 0.95
C GLY A 74 10.59 10.77 0.90
N TYR A 75 9.94 10.70 -0.26
CA TYR A 75 8.55 11.07 -0.44
C TYR A 75 7.62 9.92 -0.07
N GLN A 76 6.69 10.15 0.87
CA GLN A 76 5.76 9.14 1.39
C GLN A 76 4.30 9.51 1.08
N PRO A 77 3.79 9.27 -0.14
CA PRO A 77 2.38 9.52 -0.47
C PRO A 77 1.46 8.56 0.28
N ARG A 78 0.44 9.10 0.95
CA ARG A 78 -0.62 8.33 1.58
C ARG A 78 -1.98 8.91 1.19
N GLY A 79 -2.90 8.03 0.81
CA GLY A 79 -4.24 8.44 0.39
C GLY A 79 -5.01 9.12 1.53
N ARG A 80 -5.70 10.22 1.21
CA ARG A 80 -6.57 10.99 2.09
C ARG A 80 -7.97 11.06 1.50
N GLY A 81 -8.96 10.58 2.26
CA GLY A 81 -10.34 10.45 1.79
C GLY A 81 -10.77 9.00 1.62
N LEU A 82 -12.03 8.78 1.31
CA LEU A 82 -12.60 7.44 1.16
C LEU A 82 -11.82 6.61 0.14
N GLY A 83 -11.52 5.38 0.50
CA GLY A 83 -10.62 4.49 -0.22
C GLY A 83 -9.16 4.61 0.21
N GLY A 84 -8.76 5.67 0.92
CA GLY A 84 -7.38 5.86 1.37
C GLY A 84 -6.37 5.70 0.23
N SER A 85 -5.30 4.92 0.45
CA SER A 85 -4.27 4.69 -0.56
C SER A 85 -4.77 3.89 -1.77
N SER A 86 -5.87 3.11 -1.67
CA SER A 86 -6.49 2.47 -2.85
C SER A 86 -7.05 3.48 -3.87
N ALA A 87 -7.29 4.73 -3.44
CA ALA A 87 -7.74 5.80 -4.33
C ALA A 87 -6.60 6.43 -5.15
N ILE A 88 -5.34 6.24 -4.75
CA ILE A 88 -4.19 6.90 -5.38
C ILE A 88 -3.08 5.95 -5.86
N ASN A 89 -3.17 4.65 -5.55
CA ASN A 89 -2.17 3.63 -5.89
C ASN A 89 -2.17 3.27 -7.39
N ALA A 90 -1.20 2.46 -7.80
CA ALA A 90 -1.11 1.90 -9.16
C ALA A 90 -2.07 0.72 -9.42
N MET A 91 -2.99 0.41 -8.52
CA MET A 91 -4.01 -0.65 -8.65
C MET A 91 -3.48 -2.08 -8.79
N VAL A 92 -2.18 -2.31 -8.76
CA VAL A 92 -1.60 -3.65 -8.85
C VAL A 92 -2.17 -4.55 -7.76
N TYR A 93 -2.69 -5.73 -8.15
CA TYR A 93 -3.30 -6.69 -7.25
C TYR A 93 -2.34 -7.84 -6.94
N ILE A 94 -1.72 -7.78 -5.78
CA ILE A 94 -0.83 -8.81 -5.23
C ILE A 94 -1.24 -9.08 -3.79
N ARG A 95 -1.28 -10.37 -3.41
CA ARG A 95 -1.67 -10.81 -2.06
C ARG A 95 -0.48 -11.00 -1.11
N GLY A 96 0.73 -11.09 -1.63
CA GLY A 96 1.91 -11.58 -0.95
C GLY A 96 2.15 -13.06 -1.25
N HIS A 97 3.24 -13.60 -0.77
CA HIS A 97 3.60 -15.00 -0.94
C HIS A 97 3.05 -15.86 0.21
N LYS A 98 2.77 -17.14 -0.05
CA LYS A 98 2.36 -18.11 0.99
C LYS A 98 3.32 -18.09 2.19
N TYR A 99 4.61 -18.04 1.93
CA TYR A 99 5.66 -17.95 2.96
C TYR A 99 5.48 -16.79 3.94
N ASP A 100 4.96 -15.64 3.51
CA ASP A 100 4.81 -14.47 4.38
C ASP A 100 3.82 -14.76 5.52
N TYR A 101 2.68 -15.34 5.18
CA TYR A 101 1.61 -15.67 6.15
C TYR A 101 1.97 -16.86 7.02
N ASP A 102 2.59 -17.91 6.43
CA ASP A 102 3.10 -19.04 7.20
C ASP A 102 4.17 -18.59 8.20
N ASN A 103 5.00 -17.58 7.82
CA ASN A 103 5.95 -16.95 8.73
C ASN A 103 5.23 -16.14 9.83
N TRP A 104 4.13 -15.44 9.53
CA TRP A 104 3.35 -14.77 10.59
C TRP A 104 2.84 -15.77 11.63
N ALA A 105 2.31 -16.92 11.17
CA ALA A 105 1.89 -17.99 12.08
C ALA A 105 3.08 -18.56 12.88
N ALA A 106 4.22 -18.77 12.24
CA ALA A 106 5.45 -19.22 12.91
C ALA A 106 5.99 -18.22 13.96
N LEU A 107 5.72 -16.93 13.80
CA LEU A 107 6.00 -15.88 14.77
C LEU A 107 4.99 -15.85 15.94
N GLY A 108 4.04 -16.78 15.99
CA GLY A 108 3.03 -16.90 17.05
C GLY A 108 1.76 -16.10 16.79
N CYS A 109 1.52 -15.68 15.55
CA CYS A 109 0.24 -15.07 15.15
C CYS A 109 -0.72 -16.18 14.74
N ASP A 110 -1.35 -16.84 15.71
CA ASP A 110 -2.25 -17.98 15.48
C ASP A 110 -3.42 -17.60 14.56
N GLY A 111 -3.73 -18.49 13.60
CA GLY A 111 -4.79 -18.29 12.62
C GLY A 111 -4.42 -17.33 11.48
N TRP A 112 -3.12 -16.99 11.28
CA TRP A 112 -2.66 -16.13 10.19
C TRP A 112 -1.76 -16.85 9.18
N SER A 113 -1.79 -18.20 9.12
CA SER A 113 -1.15 -18.95 8.04
C SER A 113 -1.80 -18.62 6.68
N TYR A 114 -1.16 -18.97 5.60
CA TYR A 114 -1.74 -18.78 4.27
C TYR A 114 -3.10 -19.45 4.11
N ASP A 115 -3.23 -20.67 4.61
CA ASP A 115 -4.48 -21.43 4.53
C ASP A 115 -5.60 -20.77 5.38
N ASP A 116 -5.26 -20.08 6.48
CA ASP A 116 -6.21 -19.31 7.28
C ASP A 116 -6.68 -18.02 6.59
N VAL A 117 -5.80 -17.36 5.83
CA VAL A 117 -6.12 -16.06 5.21
C VAL A 117 -6.66 -16.16 3.78
N LEU A 118 -6.36 -17.24 3.05
CA LEU A 118 -6.82 -17.45 1.67
C LEU A 118 -8.36 -17.36 1.52
N PRO A 119 -9.18 -17.92 2.43
CA PRO A 119 -10.64 -17.78 2.34
C PRO A 119 -11.10 -16.32 2.34
N TYR A 120 -10.42 -15.42 3.06
CA TYR A 120 -10.74 -13.99 3.11
C TYR A 120 -10.35 -13.28 1.82
N PHE A 121 -9.20 -13.62 1.22
CA PHE A 121 -8.84 -13.13 -0.11
C PHE A 121 -9.88 -13.56 -1.15
N LYS A 122 -10.30 -14.81 -1.15
CA LYS A 122 -11.34 -15.30 -2.06
C LYS A 122 -12.70 -14.64 -1.82
N ARG A 123 -13.09 -14.44 -0.55
CA ARG A 123 -14.36 -13.80 -0.19
C ARG A 123 -14.45 -12.33 -0.63
N CYS A 124 -13.34 -11.61 -0.62
CA CYS A 124 -13.35 -10.21 -1.04
C CYS A 124 -13.26 -10.03 -2.56
N GLU A 125 -12.80 -11.02 -3.30
CA GLU A 125 -12.45 -10.92 -4.71
C GLU A 125 -13.62 -11.23 -5.65
N ASP A 126 -13.74 -10.43 -6.71
CA ASP A 126 -14.52 -10.70 -7.91
C ASP A 126 -13.55 -10.71 -9.10
N ASN A 127 -12.84 -11.85 -9.30
CA ASN A 127 -11.84 -12.00 -10.34
C ASN A 127 -12.53 -12.27 -11.68
N GLU A 128 -12.20 -11.52 -12.74
CA GLU A 128 -12.79 -11.69 -14.05
C GLU A 128 -12.43 -13.02 -14.73
N ARG A 129 -11.35 -13.68 -14.28
CA ARG A 129 -10.97 -15.05 -14.72
C ARG A 129 -11.84 -16.13 -14.10
N GLY A 130 -12.71 -15.78 -13.13
CA GLY A 130 -13.56 -16.69 -12.38
C GLY A 130 -12.94 -17.21 -11.09
N ALA A 131 -13.67 -18.11 -10.42
CA ALA A 131 -13.25 -18.74 -9.18
C ALA A 131 -12.47 -20.03 -9.46
N ASP A 132 -11.42 -20.29 -8.66
CA ASP A 132 -10.64 -21.52 -8.67
C ASP A 132 -10.11 -21.84 -7.26
N ALA A 133 -9.05 -22.67 -7.17
CA ALA A 133 -8.41 -23.00 -5.89
C ALA A 133 -7.88 -21.74 -5.16
N PHE A 134 -7.40 -20.75 -5.91
CA PHE A 134 -6.76 -19.55 -5.38
C PHE A 134 -7.66 -18.31 -5.45
N HIS A 135 -8.57 -18.22 -6.41
CA HIS A 135 -9.37 -17.04 -6.71
C HIS A 135 -10.82 -17.14 -6.28
N GLY A 136 -11.43 -15.98 -6.00
CA GLY A 136 -12.85 -15.83 -5.71
C GLY A 136 -13.61 -15.12 -6.83
N SER A 137 -14.93 -15.29 -6.83
CA SER A 137 -15.86 -14.60 -7.73
C SER A 137 -17.06 -14.09 -6.94
N GLY A 138 -17.61 -12.95 -7.36
CA GLY A 138 -18.78 -12.35 -6.72
C GLY A 138 -18.49 -11.57 -5.43
N GLY A 139 -17.24 -11.43 -5.04
CA GLY A 139 -16.85 -10.55 -3.95
C GLY A 139 -16.94 -9.06 -4.31
N PRO A 140 -16.81 -8.15 -3.35
CA PRO A 140 -16.96 -6.71 -3.59
C PRO A 140 -15.79 -6.08 -4.37
N LEU A 141 -14.58 -6.63 -4.27
CA LEU A 141 -13.37 -6.10 -4.91
C LEU A 141 -13.19 -6.69 -6.29
N SER A 142 -13.46 -5.91 -7.33
CA SER A 142 -13.21 -6.34 -8.71
C SER A 142 -11.71 -6.38 -9.00
N VAL A 143 -11.26 -7.52 -9.53
CA VAL A 143 -9.91 -7.79 -10.00
C VAL A 143 -9.98 -8.20 -11.47
N SER A 144 -9.21 -7.54 -12.31
CA SER A 144 -9.25 -7.78 -13.75
C SER A 144 -7.86 -7.86 -14.36
N ASP A 145 -7.76 -8.45 -15.53
CA ASP A 145 -6.59 -8.32 -16.37
C ASP A 145 -6.49 -6.87 -16.90
N GLN A 146 -5.31 -6.49 -17.33
CA GLN A 146 -5.11 -5.18 -17.91
C GLN A 146 -5.78 -5.10 -19.27
N ARG A 147 -6.59 -4.05 -19.49
CA ARG A 147 -7.36 -3.89 -20.71
C ARG A 147 -6.54 -3.44 -21.91
N TRP A 148 -5.39 -2.82 -21.67
CA TRP A 148 -4.56 -2.23 -22.71
C TRP A 148 -3.07 -2.19 -22.31
N PRO A 149 -2.41 -3.36 -22.17
CA PRO A 149 -0.98 -3.37 -21.87
C PRO A 149 -0.20 -2.76 -23.05
N GLN A 150 0.79 -1.92 -22.73
CA GLN A 150 1.64 -1.30 -23.73
C GLN A 150 2.62 -2.31 -24.33
N ALA A 151 3.02 -2.11 -25.59
CA ALA A 151 3.98 -3.00 -26.26
C ALA A 151 5.30 -3.12 -25.51
N GLY A 152 5.80 -2.03 -24.91
CA GLY A 152 6.99 -2.06 -24.07
C GLY A 152 6.86 -2.95 -22.84
N SER A 153 5.66 -3.05 -22.25
CA SER A 153 5.39 -3.94 -21.11
C SER A 153 5.41 -5.41 -21.53
N LEU A 154 4.91 -5.72 -22.73
CA LEU A 154 5.00 -7.07 -23.32
C LEU A 154 6.45 -7.43 -23.66
N ALA A 155 7.22 -6.49 -24.23
CA ALA A 155 8.63 -6.67 -24.53
C ALA A 155 9.47 -6.94 -23.26
N PHE A 156 9.12 -6.37 -22.13
CA PHE A 156 9.78 -6.68 -20.85
C PHE A 156 9.57 -8.14 -20.43
N VAL A 157 8.37 -8.67 -20.59
CA VAL A 157 8.07 -10.07 -20.26
C VAL A 157 8.77 -11.01 -21.25
N GLU A 158 8.81 -10.66 -22.54
CA GLU A 158 9.53 -11.40 -23.57
C GLU A 158 11.04 -11.40 -23.29
N ALA A 159 11.63 -10.26 -22.95
CA ALA A 159 13.04 -10.15 -22.58
C ALA A 159 13.42 -11.05 -21.39
N ALA A 160 12.55 -11.15 -20.38
CA ALA A 160 12.76 -12.09 -19.28
C ALA A 160 12.72 -13.55 -19.77
N SER A 161 11.78 -13.90 -20.67
CA SER A 161 11.68 -15.22 -21.28
C SER A 161 12.90 -15.59 -22.12
N GLU A 162 13.47 -14.65 -22.87
CA GLU A 162 14.70 -14.85 -23.64
C GLU A 162 15.90 -15.22 -22.74
N LEU A 163 15.90 -14.76 -21.48
CA LEU A 163 16.87 -15.13 -20.45
C LEU A 163 16.52 -16.43 -19.71
N GLN A 164 15.54 -17.18 -20.21
CA GLN A 164 15.03 -18.41 -19.59
C GLN A 164 14.48 -18.21 -18.16
N LEU A 165 14.07 -16.99 -17.81
CA LEU A 165 13.36 -16.73 -16.57
C LEU A 165 11.90 -17.18 -16.70
N PRO A 166 11.28 -17.73 -15.64
CA PRO A 166 9.91 -18.20 -15.70
C PRO A 166 8.93 -17.09 -16.12
N VAL A 167 8.01 -17.38 -17.03
CA VAL A 167 6.85 -16.53 -17.31
C VAL A 167 5.71 -16.96 -16.41
N ASN A 168 5.12 -16.00 -15.70
CA ASN A 168 4.02 -16.26 -14.76
C ASN A 168 2.79 -15.42 -15.16
N PRO A 169 1.70 -16.07 -15.61
CA PRO A 169 0.46 -15.37 -15.96
C PRO A 169 -0.39 -14.98 -14.72
N ASP A 170 -0.03 -15.49 -13.53
CA ASP A 170 -0.81 -15.31 -12.31
C ASP A 170 0.06 -15.35 -11.05
N PHE A 171 0.42 -14.21 -10.53
CA PHE A 171 1.23 -14.05 -9.32
C PHE A 171 0.49 -14.36 -8.02
N ASN A 172 -0.83 -14.53 -8.07
CA ASN A 172 -1.67 -14.86 -6.92
C ASN A 172 -2.17 -16.31 -6.94
N GLY A 173 -1.69 -17.10 -7.90
CA GLY A 173 -1.98 -18.53 -8.07
C GLY A 173 -1.06 -19.44 -7.27
N ALA A 174 -0.71 -20.60 -7.86
CA ALA A 174 0.09 -21.64 -7.22
C ALA A 174 1.54 -21.20 -6.90
N THR A 175 2.11 -20.31 -7.70
CA THR A 175 3.45 -19.75 -7.52
C THR A 175 3.46 -18.25 -7.78
N GLN A 176 4.33 -17.54 -7.07
CA GLN A 176 4.56 -16.11 -7.29
C GLN A 176 5.80 -15.88 -8.16
N ASP A 177 6.74 -16.82 -8.23
CA ASP A 177 7.97 -16.68 -8.99
C ASP A 177 7.70 -16.45 -10.48
N GLY A 178 8.50 -15.60 -11.13
CA GLY A 178 8.49 -15.35 -12.57
C GLY A 178 8.10 -13.94 -12.97
N PHE A 179 7.93 -13.73 -14.27
CA PHE A 179 7.67 -12.44 -14.92
C PHE A 179 6.37 -12.47 -15.70
N GLY A 180 5.62 -11.37 -15.68
CA GLY A 180 4.31 -11.33 -16.35
C GLY A 180 3.62 -9.98 -16.22
N LEU A 181 2.38 -9.91 -16.68
CA LEU A 181 1.51 -8.76 -16.48
C LEU A 181 0.78 -8.88 -15.14
N TYR A 182 0.67 -7.76 -14.43
CA TYR A 182 -0.10 -7.72 -13.19
C TYR A 182 -1.60 -7.67 -13.44
N GLN A 183 -2.39 -8.39 -12.64
CA GLN A 183 -3.80 -8.09 -12.49
C GLN A 183 -4.00 -6.79 -11.69
N VAL A 184 -5.13 -6.12 -11.91
CA VAL A 184 -5.39 -4.80 -11.35
C VAL A 184 -6.77 -4.70 -10.69
N THR A 185 -6.90 -3.85 -9.67
CA THR A 185 -8.17 -3.53 -9.05
C THR A 185 -8.92 -2.51 -9.91
N GLN A 186 -9.52 -3.00 -11.00
CA GLN A 186 -10.34 -2.22 -11.92
C GLN A 186 -11.67 -2.93 -12.19
N LYS A 187 -12.71 -2.14 -12.49
CA LYS A 187 -14.00 -2.62 -12.99
C LYS A 187 -14.43 -1.78 -14.17
N GLY A 188 -14.64 -2.44 -15.31
CA GLY A 188 -15.07 -1.73 -16.53
C GLY A 188 -14.11 -0.62 -16.98
N GLY A 189 -12.78 -0.78 -16.79
CA GLY A 189 -11.76 0.20 -17.17
C GLY A 189 -11.66 1.41 -16.22
N GLU A 190 -12.29 1.35 -15.05
CA GLU A 190 -12.17 2.36 -13.98
C GLU A 190 -11.48 1.76 -12.76
N ARG A 191 -10.73 2.58 -12.03
CA ARG A 191 -10.19 2.23 -10.70
C ARG A 191 -11.31 1.75 -9.77
N TRP A 192 -11.12 0.60 -9.12
CA TRP A 192 -12.05 0.03 -8.15
C TRP A 192 -11.46 0.11 -6.75
N THR A 193 -11.71 1.23 -6.08
CA THR A 193 -11.17 1.47 -4.73
C THR A 193 -11.88 0.63 -3.68
N ALA A 194 -11.27 0.45 -2.51
CA ALA A 194 -11.93 -0.20 -1.36
C ALA A 194 -13.23 0.52 -0.96
N ALA A 195 -13.30 1.85 -1.09
CA ALA A 195 -14.55 2.58 -0.84
C ALA A 195 -15.65 2.23 -1.85
N ARG A 196 -15.32 2.08 -3.13
CA ARG A 196 -16.29 1.63 -4.16
C ARG A 196 -16.74 0.19 -3.93
N ALA A 197 -15.84 -0.64 -3.42
CA ALA A 197 -16.12 -2.04 -3.13
C ALA A 197 -17.02 -2.22 -1.90
N TYR A 198 -16.78 -1.48 -0.83
CA TYR A 198 -17.40 -1.76 0.48
C TYR A 198 -18.26 -0.62 1.03
N VAL A 199 -17.85 0.65 0.83
CA VAL A 199 -18.55 1.79 1.46
C VAL A 199 -19.73 2.25 0.61
N GLU A 200 -19.55 2.39 -0.71
CA GLU A 200 -20.63 2.86 -1.61
C GLU A 200 -21.86 1.93 -1.57
N PRO A 201 -21.71 0.58 -1.63
CA PRO A 201 -22.86 -0.33 -1.55
C PRO A 201 -23.54 -0.40 -0.18
N ALA A 202 -22.84 0.05 0.88
CA ALA A 202 -23.32 0.02 2.26
C ALA A 202 -23.71 1.40 2.80
N ARG A 203 -23.80 2.41 1.95
CA ARG A 203 -23.95 3.82 2.33
C ARG A 203 -25.23 4.12 3.11
N ASP A 204 -26.27 3.37 2.86
CA ASP A 204 -27.57 3.44 3.52
C ASP A 204 -27.62 2.70 4.87
N ARG A 205 -26.62 1.87 5.17
CA ARG A 205 -26.53 1.03 6.36
C ARG A 205 -25.51 1.49 7.40
N MET A 206 -24.75 2.56 7.10
CA MET A 206 -23.77 3.11 8.03
C MET A 206 -23.71 4.64 7.94
N GLU A 207 -23.32 5.29 9.01
CA GLU A 207 -22.96 6.71 8.99
C GLU A 207 -21.54 6.89 8.47
N VAL A 208 -21.34 7.79 7.53
CA VAL A 208 -19.99 8.08 6.95
C VAL A 208 -19.68 9.56 7.11
N LEU A 209 -18.77 9.88 8.01
CA LEU A 209 -18.31 11.22 8.30
C LEU A 209 -17.00 11.51 7.53
N THR A 210 -17.09 12.30 6.48
CA THR A 210 -15.91 12.76 5.72
C THR A 210 -15.49 14.16 6.12
N GLY A 211 -14.22 14.54 5.88
CA GLY A 211 -13.65 15.80 6.36
C GLY A 211 -13.57 15.86 7.88
N ALA A 212 -13.55 14.71 8.54
CA ALA A 212 -13.61 14.54 9.98
C ALA A 212 -12.28 13.95 10.48
N LEU A 213 -11.37 14.83 10.92
CA LEU A 213 -10.08 14.44 11.48
C LEU A 213 -10.28 13.89 12.90
N THR A 214 -9.92 12.64 13.14
CA THR A 214 -9.86 12.09 14.50
C THR A 214 -8.66 12.70 15.22
N GLU A 215 -8.93 13.37 16.35
CA GLU A 215 -7.91 14.00 17.17
C GLU A 215 -7.40 13.06 18.26
N LYS A 216 -8.28 12.25 18.85
CA LYS A 216 -7.93 11.20 19.84
C LYS A 216 -9.05 10.19 20.05
N ILE A 217 -8.68 9.02 20.55
CA ILE A 217 -9.57 8.01 21.13
C ILE A 217 -9.82 8.38 22.59
N ILE A 218 -11.04 8.19 23.05
CA ILE A 218 -11.44 8.39 24.45
C ILE A 218 -11.33 7.06 25.16
N VAL A 219 -10.56 7.03 26.27
CA VAL A 219 -10.41 5.85 27.12
C VAL A 219 -10.93 6.20 28.50
N GLU A 220 -11.92 5.45 28.97
CA GLU A 220 -12.53 5.59 30.29
C GLU A 220 -12.56 4.22 30.99
N ASN A 221 -12.04 4.15 32.21
CA ASN A 221 -11.98 2.92 33.01
C ASN A 221 -11.34 1.71 32.26
N GLY A 222 -10.27 1.97 31.49
CA GLY A 222 -9.57 0.92 30.73
C GLY A 222 -10.28 0.48 29.43
N ARG A 223 -11.32 1.18 28.97
CA ARG A 223 -12.09 0.86 27.79
C ARG A 223 -12.12 2.04 26.80
N ALA A 224 -12.04 1.75 25.50
CA ALA A 224 -12.29 2.73 24.47
C ALA A 224 -13.81 2.99 24.34
N THR A 225 -14.24 4.23 24.66
CA THR A 225 -15.64 4.62 24.72
C THR A 225 -16.07 5.58 23.62
N GLY A 226 -15.14 5.99 22.76
CA GLY A 226 -15.44 6.89 21.65
C GLY A 226 -14.22 7.60 21.10
N VAL A 227 -14.47 8.66 20.35
CA VAL A 227 -13.43 9.47 19.71
C VAL A 227 -13.78 10.95 19.77
N VAL A 228 -12.76 11.80 19.79
CA VAL A 228 -12.89 13.24 19.51
C VAL A 228 -12.51 13.48 18.06
N ILE A 229 -13.42 14.06 17.32
CA ILE A 229 -13.18 14.46 15.92
C ILE A 229 -13.25 15.96 15.75
N ARG A 230 -12.53 16.46 14.73
CA ARG A 230 -12.64 17.85 14.27
C ARG A 230 -13.11 17.87 12.82
N GLN A 231 -14.23 18.53 12.60
CA GLN A 231 -14.82 18.73 11.27
C GLN A 231 -14.94 20.25 11.00
N GLY A 232 -14.10 20.74 10.11
CA GLY A 232 -13.92 22.18 9.95
C GLY A 232 -13.37 22.83 11.24
N ARG A 233 -14.17 23.75 11.84
CA ARG A 233 -13.84 24.42 13.12
C ARG A 233 -14.53 23.77 14.34
N THR A 234 -15.38 22.79 14.12
CA THR A 234 -16.19 22.18 15.18
C THR A 234 -15.52 20.90 15.68
N ARG A 235 -15.36 20.79 17.00
CA ARG A 235 -15.01 19.55 17.68
C ARG A 235 -16.27 18.84 18.17
N ARG A 236 -16.31 17.53 17.98
CA ARG A 236 -17.42 16.69 18.43
C ARG A 236 -16.88 15.39 19.03
N THR A 237 -17.59 14.89 20.02
CA THR A 237 -17.40 13.54 20.56
C THR A 237 -18.39 12.59 19.88
N ILE A 238 -17.87 11.46 19.39
CA ILE A 238 -18.68 10.34 18.91
C ILE A 238 -18.44 9.19 19.87
N LYS A 239 -19.51 8.63 20.45
CA LYS A 239 -19.44 7.54 21.43
C LYS A 239 -19.56 6.18 20.76
N ALA A 240 -18.83 5.19 21.28
CA ALA A 240 -18.91 3.78 20.90
C ALA A 240 -19.43 2.95 22.09
N ARG A 241 -20.49 2.17 21.87
CA ARG A 241 -21.00 1.23 22.88
C ARG A 241 -20.24 -0.08 22.90
N GLY A 242 -19.81 -0.56 21.73
CA GLY A 242 -19.17 -1.87 21.54
C GLY A 242 -17.68 -1.77 21.25
N ALA A 243 -17.31 -1.21 20.11
CA ALA A 243 -15.93 -1.22 19.65
C ALA A 243 -15.49 0.06 18.94
N VAL A 244 -14.19 0.39 19.07
CA VAL A 244 -13.47 1.37 18.26
C VAL A 244 -12.41 0.62 17.46
N ILE A 245 -12.48 0.68 16.13
CA ILE A 245 -11.56 0.05 15.20
C ILE A 245 -10.68 1.14 14.59
N LEU A 246 -9.39 1.09 14.83
CA LEU A 246 -8.41 2.02 14.27
C LEU A 246 -7.84 1.45 12.97
N SER A 247 -8.07 2.15 11.85
CA SER A 247 -7.68 1.76 10.48
C SER A 247 -7.11 2.94 9.70
N ALA A 248 -6.30 3.78 10.37
CA ALA A 248 -5.74 5.00 9.78
C ALA A 248 -4.42 4.77 9.01
N GLY A 249 -3.99 3.50 8.84
CA GLY A 249 -2.78 3.09 8.13
C GLY A 249 -1.51 3.21 8.96
N ALA A 250 -0.40 2.70 8.43
CA ALA A 250 0.87 2.53 9.16
C ALA A 250 1.45 3.82 9.75
N PHE A 251 1.06 5.00 9.25
CA PHE A 251 1.48 6.28 9.84
C PHE A 251 0.41 6.89 10.74
N GLY A 252 -0.86 6.82 10.32
CA GLY A 252 -1.96 7.45 11.06
C GLY A 252 -2.37 6.67 12.31
N SER A 253 -2.32 5.34 12.29
CA SER A 253 -2.74 4.53 13.43
C SER A 253 -1.84 4.73 14.66
N PRO A 254 -0.51 4.61 14.56
CA PRO A 254 0.34 4.94 15.70
C PRO A 254 0.25 6.41 16.11
N GLN A 255 0.07 7.34 15.16
CA GLN A 255 -0.12 8.75 15.46
C GLN A 255 -1.36 8.99 16.32
N ILE A 256 -2.51 8.42 15.97
CA ILE A 256 -3.77 8.58 16.73
C ILE A 256 -3.66 7.93 18.11
N LEU A 257 -3.03 6.75 18.23
CA LEU A 257 -2.78 6.13 19.54
C LEU A 257 -1.93 7.05 20.42
N MET A 258 -0.81 7.55 19.90
CA MET A 258 0.06 8.46 20.65
C MET A 258 -0.63 9.76 21.03
N LEU A 259 -1.42 10.38 20.15
CA LEU A 259 -2.25 11.56 20.45
C LEU A 259 -3.31 11.27 21.52
N SER A 260 -3.69 10.01 21.70
CA SER A 260 -4.63 9.56 22.72
C SER A 260 -3.96 9.21 24.06
N GLY A 261 -2.65 9.49 24.21
CA GLY A 261 -1.90 9.15 25.42
C GLY A 261 -1.45 7.68 25.49
N ILE A 262 -1.49 6.96 24.37
CA ILE A 262 -1.18 5.53 24.27
C ILE A 262 0.08 5.37 23.43
N GLY A 263 1.23 5.07 24.04
CA GLY A 263 2.50 4.98 23.32
C GLY A 263 3.72 5.12 24.22
N PRO A 264 4.92 5.34 23.65
CA PRO A 264 6.17 5.48 24.41
C PRO A 264 6.09 6.66 25.38
N ALA A 265 6.06 6.39 26.69
CA ALA A 265 5.76 7.38 27.73
C ALA A 265 6.70 8.59 27.72
N GLU A 266 8.02 8.37 27.56
CA GLU A 266 9.01 9.43 27.50
C GLU A 266 8.76 10.37 26.32
N HIS A 267 8.54 9.79 25.12
CA HIS A 267 8.24 10.55 23.92
C HIS A 267 6.92 11.34 24.06
N LEU A 268 5.86 10.73 24.60
CA LEU A 268 4.57 11.41 24.80
C LEU A 268 4.73 12.64 25.69
N ARG A 269 5.43 12.51 26.81
CA ARG A 269 5.72 13.64 27.71
C ARG A 269 6.53 14.74 27.03
N SER A 270 7.51 14.36 26.18
CA SER A 270 8.36 15.33 25.47
C SER A 270 7.60 16.21 24.49
N VAL A 271 6.44 15.74 23.99
CA VAL A 271 5.56 16.50 23.06
C VAL A 271 4.29 17.02 23.75
N GLY A 272 4.22 16.96 25.09
CA GLY A 272 3.11 17.52 25.88
C GLY A 272 1.82 16.71 25.81
N VAL A 273 1.91 15.38 25.68
CA VAL A 273 0.77 14.45 25.72
C VAL A 273 0.79 13.67 27.03
N ASP A 274 -0.33 13.70 27.77
CA ASP A 274 -0.49 12.92 29.00
C ASP A 274 -0.52 11.41 28.70
N VAL A 275 0.22 10.64 29.50
CA VAL A 275 0.34 9.19 29.31
C VAL A 275 -0.84 8.48 29.98
N ILE A 276 -1.62 7.75 29.18
CA ILE A 276 -2.69 6.87 29.64
C ILE A 276 -2.18 5.43 29.73
N HIS A 277 -1.44 4.99 28.70
CA HIS A 277 -0.89 3.63 28.65
C HIS A 277 0.50 3.65 28.00
N ASP A 278 1.53 3.29 28.77
CA ASP A 278 2.89 3.18 28.25
C ASP A 278 3.04 1.93 27.39
N LYS A 279 3.38 2.12 26.11
CA LYS A 279 3.53 1.06 25.13
C LYS A 279 4.60 1.44 24.10
N ALA A 280 5.84 1.04 24.39
CA ALA A 280 7.02 1.40 23.58
C ALA A 280 6.94 0.91 22.12
N ALA A 281 6.23 -0.20 21.86
CA ALA A 281 6.08 -0.79 20.54
C ALA A 281 5.26 0.08 19.57
N ILE A 282 4.44 1.02 20.05
CA ILE A 282 3.66 1.89 19.16
C ILE A 282 4.58 2.83 18.39
N GLY A 283 4.47 2.77 17.06
CA GLY A 283 5.30 3.51 16.13
C GLY A 283 6.75 3.00 16.03
N ALA A 284 7.06 1.83 16.59
CA ALA A 284 8.30 1.09 16.36
C ALA A 284 8.12 0.11 15.18
N ASP A 285 9.21 -0.58 14.80
CA ASP A 285 9.22 -1.64 13.76
C ASP A 285 8.65 -1.21 12.40
N LEU A 286 8.71 0.06 12.03
CA LEU A 286 8.34 0.50 10.69
C LEU A 286 9.20 -0.26 9.66
N GLN A 287 8.53 -0.93 8.75
CA GLN A 287 9.09 -1.62 7.60
C GLN A 287 8.51 -1.01 6.33
N ASP A 288 9.31 -0.87 5.28
CA ASP A 288 8.84 -0.42 3.98
C ASP A 288 9.74 -1.00 2.89
N HIS A 289 9.19 -1.32 1.74
CA HIS A 289 9.96 -1.80 0.60
C HIS A 289 10.86 -0.69 0.06
N ILE A 290 12.17 -0.85 0.23
CA ILE A 290 13.16 0.02 -0.43
C ILE A 290 13.28 -0.37 -1.90
N ASP A 291 13.31 0.61 -2.78
CA ASP A 291 13.19 0.49 -4.21
C ASP A 291 14.24 1.33 -4.94
N TYR A 292 14.78 0.82 -6.04
CA TYR A 292 15.62 1.55 -6.97
C TYR A 292 14.98 1.59 -8.34
N VAL A 293 14.97 2.77 -8.97
CA VAL A 293 14.38 2.99 -10.30
C VAL A 293 15.45 3.27 -11.32
N SER A 294 15.54 2.41 -12.35
CA SER A 294 16.33 2.65 -13.55
C SER A 294 15.46 3.16 -14.68
N SER A 295 15.91 4.17 -15.43
CA SER A 295 15.15 4.79 -16.51
C SER A 295 15.98 4.85 -17.81
N PHE A 296 15.32 4.51 -18.93
CA PHE A 296 15.89 4.52 -20.27
C PHE A 296 15.10 5.43 -21.21
N GLU A 297 15.80 6.21 -22.01
CA GLU A 297 15.20 6.93 -23.14
C GLU A 297 14.99 5.95 -24.30
N THR A 298 13.99 6.23 -25.14
CA THR A 298 13.73 5.49 -26.38
C THR A 298 13.35 6.42 -27.53
N GLN A 299 13.58 5.99 -28.76
CA GLN A 299 13.09 6.66 -29.95
C GLN A 299 11.65 6.26 -30.32
N SER A 300 11.13 5.16 -29.76
CA SER A 300 9.74 4.73 -29.96
C SER A 300 8.78 5.68 -29.23
N LYS A 301 7.93 6.35 -30.01
CA LYS A 301 6.89 7.24 -29.50
C LYS A 301 5.53 6.56 -29.36
N ASP A 302 5.40 5.36 -29.91
CA ASP A 302 4.14 4.65 -29.96
C ASP A 302 3.95 3.65 -28.82
N ASP A 303 5.02 3.07 -28.36
CA ASP A 303 5.04 1.98 -27.40
C ASP A 303 5.26 2.45 -25.94
N PHE A 304 5.56 3.75 -25.77
CA PHE A 304 5.86 4.33 -24.45
C PHE A 304 5.24 5.71 -24.27
N PHE A 305 4.88 6.02 -23.03
CA PHE A 305 4.45 7.37 -22.68
C PHE A 305 5.63 8.36 -22.76
N GLY A 306 5.32 9.63 -23.04
CA GLY A 306 6.36 10.65 -23.04
C GLY A 306 5.83 12.07 -23.20
N ASP A 307 6.66 13.03 -22.76
CA ASP A 307 6.39 14.47 -22.87
C ASP A 307 6.85 15.00 -24.23
N SER A 308 5.91 15.02 -25.18
CA SER A 308 6.09 15.55 -26.54
C SER A 308 4.75 16.03 -27.11
N LEU A 309 4.78 16.81 -28.20
CA LEU A 309 3.54 17.25 -28.88
C LEU A 309 2.72 16.04 -29.36
N ALA A 310 3.37 14.99 -29.89
CA ALA A 310 2.71 13.75 -30.28
C ALA A 310 2.08 13.04 -29.07
N GLY A 311 2.79 12.97 -27.93
CA GLY A 311 2.29 12.40 -26.68
C GLY A 311 1.06 13.16 -26.17
N THR A 312 1.07 14.48 -26.24
CA THR A 312 -0.09 15.32 -25.85
C THR A 312 -1.32 15.04 -26.74
N ALA A 313 -1.14 14.97 -28.06
CA ALA A 313 -2.23 14.66 -28.98
C ALA A 313 -2.81 13.24 -28.74
N LYS A 314 -1.94 12.25 -28.50
CA LYS A 314 -2.36 10.90 -28.10
C LYS A 314 -3.15 10.90 -26.80
N MET A 315 -2.71 11.65 -25.79
CA MET A 315 -3.40 11.75 -24.51
C MET A 315 -4.82 12.31 -24.67
N VAL A 316 -5.02 13.37 -25.48
CA VAL A 316 -6.35 13.93 -25.74
C VAL A 316 -7.26 12.88 -26.40
N LYS A 317 -6.76 12.16 -27.41
CA LYS A 317 -7.51 11.07 -28.07
C LYS A 317 -7.86 9.96 -27.09
N ALA A 318 -6.91 9.55 -26.25
CA ALA A 318 -7.08 8.52 -25.24
C ALA A 318 -8.12 8.90 -24.17
N ILE A 319 -8.16 10.16 -23.75
CA ILE A 319 -9.18 10.66 -22.81
C ILE A 319 -10.58 10.56 -23.44
N ILE A 320 -10.74 10.95 -24.72
CA ILE A 320 -12.01 10.86 -25.44
C ILE A 320 -12.44 9.40 -25.59
N GLU A 321 -11.52 8.51 -25.95
CA GLU A 321 -11.77 7.07 -26.07
C GLU A 321 -12.22 6.47 -24.73
N HIS A 322 -11.48 6.72 -23.66
CA HIS A 322 -11.84 6.24 -22.33
C HIS A 322 -13.21 6.77 -21.88
N ARG A 323 -13.52 8.03 -22.13
CA ARG A 323 -14.84 8.59 -21.75
C ARG A 323 -15.99 7.91 -22.48
N ARG A 324 -15.78 7.48 -23.73
CA ARG A 324 -16.81 6.85 -24.56
C ARG A 324 -16.92 5.35 -24.37
N LYS A 325 -15.77 4.66 -24.23
CA LYS A 325 -15.69 3.20 -24.32
C LYS A 325 -15.12 2.52 -23.08
N ARG A 326 -14.51 3.28 -22.16
CA ARG A 326 -13.78 2.74 -20.98
C ARG A 326 -12.65 1.77 -21.39
N THR A 327 -12.00 2.02 -22.52
CA THR A 327 -10.88 1.24 -23.08
C THR A 327 -9.72 2.16 -23.41
N GLY A 328 -8.65 1.57 -23.96
CA GLY A 328 -7.48 2.28 -24.42
C GLY A 328 -6.48 2.61 -23.31
N VAL A 329 -5.48 3.38 -23.68
CA VAL A 329 -4.30 3.66 -22.83
C VAL A 329 -4.62 4.33 -21.48
N MET A 330 -5.76 5.02 -21.35
CA MET A 330 -6.19 5.61 -20.08
C MET A 330 -6.65 4.58 -19.04
N THR A 331 -6.70 3.30 -19.38
CA THR A 331 -6.91 2.20 -18.42
C THR A 331 -5.61 1.70 -17.78
N THR A 332 -4.45 2.26 -18.19
CA THR A 332 -3.14 1.87 -17.66
C THR A 332 -3.06 2.05 -16.14
N CYS A 333 -2.44 1.08 -15.47
CA CYS A 333 -2.02 1.20 -14.07
C CYS A 333 -0.60 1.78 -13.93
N PHE A 334 0.07 2.07 -15.03
CA PHE A 334 1.49 2.43 -15.21
C PHE A 334 2.44 1.26 -14.89
N ALA A 335 2.36 0.61 -13.73
CA ALA A 335 3.14 -0.58 -13.39
C ALA A 335 2.49 -1.82 -14.03
N GLU A 336 2.59 -1.95 -15.37
CA GLU A 336 1.82 -2.92 -16.13
C GLU A 336 2.39 -4.33 -16.07
N ALA A 337 3.71 -4.45 -16.15
CA ALA A 337 4.44 -5.71 -16.08
C ALA A 337 5.38 -5.70 -14.87
N GLY A 338 5.90 -6.87 -14.56
CA GLY A 338 6.91 -7.02 -13.53
C GLY A 338 7.26 -8.46 -13.29
N GLY A 339 7.72 -8.75 -12.10
CA GLY A 339 8.10 -10.11 -11.74
C GLY A 339 8.54 -10.24 -10.30
N PHE A 340 8.65 -11.48 -9.88
CA PHE A 340 9.17 -11.88 -8.59
C PHE A 340 10.37 -12.80 -8.82
N TRP A 341 11.51 -12.42 -8.24
CA TRP A 341 12.78 -13.08 -8.49
C TRP A 341 13.53 -13.34 -7.19
N ARG A 342 14.31 -14.42 -7.15
CA ARG A 342 15.17 -14.78 -6.01
C ARG A 342 16.58 -14.37 -6.29
N SER A 343 17.16 -13.56 -5.40
CA SER A 343 18.58 -13.18 -5.47
C SER A 343 19.49 -14.39 -5.25
N ASP A 344 19.01 -15.37 -4.48
CA ASP A 344 19.63 -16.69 -4.28
C ASP A 344 18.55 -17.78 -4.49
N PRO A 345 18.78 -18.75 -5.39
CA PRO A 345 17.85 -19.85 -5.67
C PRO A 345 17.47 -20.70 -4.44
N SER A 346 18.30 -20.70 -3.39
CA SER A 346 18.05 -21.43 -2.15
C SER A 346 17.00 -20.77 -1.24
N LEU A 347 16.63 -19.51 -1.50
CA LEU A 347 15.62 -18.80 -0.70
C LEU A 347 14.25 -19.47 -0.81
N PRO A 348 13.46 -19.49 0.28
CA PRO A 348 12.14 -20.15 0.29
C PRO A 348 11.09 -19.41 -0.56
N ALA A 349 11.32 -18.14 -0.87
CA ALA A 349 10.43 -17.27 -1.63
C ALA A 349 11.22 -16.15 -2.33
N PRO A 350 10.67 -15.55 -3.40
CA PRO A 350 11.27 -14.36 -4.05
C PRO A 350 11.54 -13.24 -3.05
N ASP A 351 12.67 -12.59 -3.16
CA ASP A 351 13.09 -11.48 -2.29
C ASP A 351 13.21 -10.15 -3.04
N ILE A 352 13.01 -10.16 -4.36
CA ILE A 352 12.94 -8.98 -5.25
C ILE A 352 11.61 -8.98 -6.00
N GLN A 353 10.95 -7.82 -6.06
CA GLN A 353 9.85 -7.54 -6.99
C GLN A 353 10.28 -6.48 -8.01
N TYR A 354 9.90 -6.67 -9.27
CA TYR A 354 10.06 -5.69 -10.33
C TYR A 354 8.72 -5.06 -10.70
N HIS A 355 8.73 -3.75 -11.02
CA HIS A 355 7.60 -3.07 -11.63
C HIS A 355 8.09 -2.34 -12.88
N PHE A 356 7.71 -2.83 -14.04
CA PHE A 356 8.01 -2.19 -15.30
C PHE A 356 6.94 -1.15 -15.63
N VAL A 357 7.39 0.06 -15.96
CA VAL A 357 6.53 1.21 -16.26
C VAL A 357 6.89 1.72 -17.65
N PRO A 358 5.95 1.74 -18.62
CA PRO A 358 6.20 2.23 -19.98
C PRO A 358 6.28 3.76 -20.05
N ALA A 359 6.94 4.38 -19.06
CA ALA A 359 7.20 5.82 -18.95
C ALA A 359 8.50 6.07 -18.18
N MET A 360 9.20 7.13 -18.49
CA MET A 360 10.33 7.57 -17.66
C MET A 360 9.82 8.20 -16.36
N LEU A 361 10.28 7.71 -15.22
CA LEU A 361 9.94 8.21 -13.90
C LEU A 361 11.16 8.83 -13.23
N GLU A 362 11.00 10.08 -12.78
CA GLU A 362 11.94 10.78 -11.92
C GLU A 362 11.17 11.38 -10.74
N ASP A 363 11.74 11.28 -9.54
CA ASP A 363 11.15 11.86 -8.34
C ASP A 363 9.66 11.46 -8.18
N HIS A 364 9.35 10.15 -8.23
CA HIS A 364 7.99 9.62 -8.12
C HIS A 364 6.98 10.17 -9.15
N GLY A 365 7.46 10.57 -10.33
CA GLY A 365 6.66 11.22 -11.36
C GLY A 365 6.32 12.69 -11.07
N ARG A 366 6.90 13.30 -10.03
CA ARG A 366 6.74 14.73 -9.71
C ARG A 366 7.59 15.63 -10.62
N SER A 367 8.71 15.10 -11.09
CA SER A 367 9.61 15.80 -12.03
C SER A 367 9.24 15.44 -13.46
N LYS A 368 9.13 16.46 -14.33
CA LYS A 368 8.88 16.25 -15.76
C LYS A 368 10.15 15.78 -16.45
N VAL A 369 10.04 14.70 -17.21
CA VAL A 369 11.10 14.18 -18.06
C VAL A 369 10.69 14.35 -19.52
N LYS A 370 11.50 15.07 -20.31
CA LYS A 370 11.26 15.24 -21.75
C LYS A 370 11.61 13.95 -22.50
N GLY A 371 10.87 13.69 -23.57
CA GLY A 371 11.10 12.51 -24.42
C GLY A 371 10.19 11.35 -24.05
N HIS A 372 10.48 10.19 -24.62
CA HIS A 372 9.78 8.92 -24.40
C HIS A 372 10.76 7.91 -23.83
N GLY A 373 10.25 6.95 -23.07
CA GLY A 373 11.07 5.91 -22.47
C GLY A 373 10.32 5.07 -21.47
N PHE A 374 11.06 4.28 -20.73
CA PHE A 374 10.53 3.40 -19.71
C PHE A 374 11.36 3.44 -18.44
N SER A 375 10.78 2.94 -17.37
CA SER A 375 11.45 2.74 -16.10
C SER A 375 11.14 1.34 -15.57
N CYS A 376 12.07 0.79 -14.81
CA CYS A 376 11.80 -0.40 -14.04
C CYS A 376 12.28 -0.21 -12.62
N HIS A 377 11.45 -0.64 -11.71
CA HIS A 377 11.69 -0.67 -10.29
C HIS A 377 12.25 -2.03 -9.89
N ALA A 378 13.21 -2.05 -8.98
CA ALA A 378 13.64 -3.25 -8.28
C ALA A 378 13.51 -2.97 -6.78
N CYS A 379 12.61 -3.69 -6.09
CA CYS A 379 12.40 -3.48 -4.67
C CYS A 379 12.69 -4.73 -3.84
N VAL A 380 13.26 -4.50 -2.64
CA VAL A 380 13.54 -5.56 -1.65
C VAL A 380 12.24 -5.93 -0.95
N LEU A 381 11.82 -7.21 -1.07
CA LEU A 381 10.54 -7.69 -0.54
C LEU A 381 10.54 -7.96 0.96
N ARG A 382 11.67 -8.30 1.54
CA ARG A 382 11.81 -8.59 2.97
C ARG A 382 12.96 -7.81 3.58
N PRO A 383 12.82 -6.46 3.69
CA PRO A 383 13.87 -5.63 4.26
C PRO A 383 14.08 -5.97 5.74
N GLU A 384 15.34 -5.92 6.18
CA GLU A 384 15.72 -6.09 7.58
C GLU A 384 15.87 -4.76 8.33
N SER A 385 16.00 -3.65 7.61
CA SER A 385 15.96 -2.31 8.19
C SER A 385 14.67 -2.05 8.95
N ARG A 386 14.76 -1.42 10.12
CA ARG A 386 13.62 -1.09 10.99
C ARG A 386 13.65 0.37 11.37
N GLY A 387 12.50 1.00 11.18
CA GLY A 387 12.30 2.40 11.41
C GLY A 387 11.28 2.72 12.49
N THR A 388 10.88 3.99 12.55
CA THR A 388 9.92 4.48 13.54
C THR A 388 8.97 5.52 12.96
N VAL A 389 7.80 5.64 13.61
CA VAL A 389 6.85 6.75 13.47
C VAL A 389 6.70 7.39 14.84
N ARG A 390 6.85 8.72 14.95
CA ARG A 390 6.73 9.47 16.20
C ARG A 390 5.88 10.71 16.00
N LEU A 391 5.35 11.29 17.07
CA LEU A 391 4.67 12.57 17.01
C LEU A 391 5.66 13.71 16.77
N ALA A 392 5.31 14.66 15.91
CA ALA A 392 6.02 15.92 15.82
C ALA A 392 5.53 16.92 16.89
N SER A 393 4.28 16.79 17.34
CA SER A 393 3.65 17.58 18.40
C SER A 393 2.33 16.97 18.84
N SER A 394 1.69 17.52 19.85
CA SER A 394 0.32 17.15 20.29
C SER A 394 -0.80 17.61 19.34
N ASN A 395 -0.49 18.26 18.22
CA ASN A 395 -1.48 18.71 17.25
C ASN A 395 -1.75 17.64 16.18
N ALA A 396 -2.93 17.07 16.16
CA ALA A 396 -3.36 16.03 15.22
C ALA A 396 -3.27 16.44 13.73
N SER A 397 -3.14 17.73 13.42
CA SER A 397 -2.98 18.21 12.03
C SER A 397 -1.53 18.23 11.55
N MET A 398 -0.57 18.07 12.46
CA MET A 398 0.85 17.98 12.11
C MET A 398 1.16 16.58 11.56
N ALA A 399 1.99 16.54 10.52
CA ALA A 399 2.51 15.26 10.02
C ALA A 399 3.35 14.58 11.11
N PRO A 400 3.29 13.24 11.22
CA PRO A 400 4.19 12.52 12.10
C PRO A 400 5.64 12.60 11.60
N VAL A 401 6.59 12.39 12.49
CA VAL A 401 8.00 12.17 12.17
C VAL A 401 8.14 10.74 11.68
N ILE A 402 8.56 10.56 10.44
CA ILE A 402 8.64 9.25 9.77
C ILE A 402 10.10 8.97 9.47
N ASP A 403 10.62 7.91 10.06
CA ASP A 403 11.97 7.42 9.83
C ASP A 403 11.95 5.93 9.47
N PRO A 404 11.96 5.57 8.19
CA PRO A 404 12.03 4.17 7.77
C PRO A 404 13.39 3.52 8.03
N ALA A 405 14.44 4.30 8.30
CA ALA A 405 15.82 3.87 8.44
C ALA A 405 16.30 3.02 7.24
N PHE A 406 15.95 3.43 6.02
CA PHE A 406 16.28 2.72 4.79
C PHE A 406 17.77 2.40 4.68
N LEU A 407 18.08 1.15 4.25
CA LEU A 407 19.43 0.64 4.07
C LEU A 407 20.31 0.78 5.33
N SER A 408 19.69 0.69 6.51
CA SER A 408 20.42 0.64 7.79
C SER A 408 20.97 -0.75 8.09
N ASP A 409 20.48 -1.78 7.40
CA ASP A 409 21.02 -3.13 7.39
C ASP A 409 21.67 -3.43 6.03
N ASP A 410 22.92 -3.88 6.05
CA ASP A 410 23.71 -4.12 4.83
C ASP A 410 23.13 -5.26 3.95
N ARG A 411 22.32 -6.15 4.52
CA ARG A 411 21.63 -7.21 3.77
C ARG A 411 20.66 -6.63 2.75
N ASP A 412 19.99 -5.52 3.09
CA ASP A 412 19.05 -4.85 2.19
C ASP A 412 19.78 -4.28 0.98
N MET A 413 20.98 -3.69 1.18
CA MET A 413 21.80 -3.21 0.08
C MET A 413 22.30 -4.36 -0.81
N ALA A 414 22.74 -5.46 -0.21
CA ALA A 414 23.22 -6.62 -0.96
C ALA A 414 22.12 -7.22 -1.85
N THR A 415 20.91 -7.37 -1.29
CA THR A 415 19.73 -7.85 -2.02
C THR A 415 19.33 -6.89 -3.14
N LEU A 416 19.27 -5.59 -2.85
CA LEU A 416 18.89 -4.57 -3.85
C LEU A 416 19.90 -4.51 -4.99
N ARG A 417 21.22 -4.57 -4.69
CA ARG A 417 22.28 -4.62 -5.69
C ARG A 417 22.15 -5.82 -6.62
N ALA A 418 21.86 -7.01 -6.07
CA ALA A 418 21.60 -8.22 -6.87
C ALA A 418 20.38 -8.03 -7.78
N GLY A 419 19.29 -7.45 -7.25
CA GLY A 419 18.08 -7.13 -8.01
C GLY A 419 18.35 -6.14 -9.16
N VAL A 420 19.11 -5.07 -8.90
CA VAL A 420 19.46 -4.08 -9.93
C VAL A 420 20.29 -4.72 -11.04
N ARG A 421 21.26 -5.57 -10.71
CA ARG A 421 22.06 -6.30 -11.73
C ARG A 421 21.19 -7.23 -12.57
N ALA A 422 20.28 -7.98 -11.95
CA ALA A 422 19.37 -8.85 -12.67
C ALA A 422 18.44 -8.06 -13.60
N MET A 423 17.92 -6.92 -13.14
CA MET A 423 17.11 -5.99 -13.94
C MET A 423 17.88 -5.50 -15.18
N HIS A 424 19.16 -5.12 -15.05
CA HIS A 424 19.97 -4.66 -16.17
C HIS A 424 20.19 -5.76 -17.21
N ARG A 425 20.36 -7.02 -16.80
CA ARG A 425 20.43 -8.14 -17.76
C ARG A 425 19.14 -8.28 -18.57
N ILE A 426 17.97 -8.06 -17.96
CA ILE A 426 16.70 -8.07 -18.70
C ILE A 426 16.65 -6.94 -19.73
N PHE A 427 17.18 -5.76 -19.41
CA PHE A 427 17.23 -4.65 -20.37
C PHE A 427 18.15 -4.91 -21.57
N GLU A 428 19.17 -5.76 -21.41
CA GLU A 428 20.12 -6.13 -22.46
C GLU A 428 19.60 -7.27 -23.34
N ALA A 429 18.52 -7.96 -22.96
CA ALA A 429 17.90 -9.01 -23.75
C ALA A 429 17.26 -8.45 -25.03
N PRO A 430 17.32 -9.15 -26.18
CA PRO A 430 16.99 -8.64 -27.50
C PRO A 430 15.64 -7.92 -27.59
N ALA A 431 14.58 -8.49 -27.02
CA ALA A 431 13.23 -7.93 -27.11
C ALA A 431 13.15 -6.51 -26.51
N LEU A 432 13.84 -6.24 -25.42
CA LEU A 432 13.82 -4.91 -24.77
C LEU A 432 14.99 -4.02 -25.22
N ALA A 433 16.15 -4.60 -25.55
CA ALA A 433 17.30 -3.88 -26.08
C ALA A 433 16.99 -3.13 -27.37
N ALA A 434 16.03 -3.63 -28.18
CA ALA A 434 15.56 -2.97 -29.39
C ALA A 434 14.95 -1.57 -29.13
N TYR A 435 14.48 -1.33 -27.90
CA TYR A 435 13.93 -0.04 -27.45
C TYR A 435 14.93 0.83 -26.70
N ASN A 436 16.08 0.27 -26.29
CA ASN A 436 17.05 0.97 -25.47
C ASN A 436 17.70 2.11 -26.24
N GLY A 437 17.56 3.31 -25.72
CA GLY A 437 18.35 4.46 -26.08
C GLY A 437 19.41 4.73 -25.01
N LYS A 438 19.32 5.89 -24.36
CA LYS A 438 20.26 6.29 -23.33
C LYS A 438 19.80 5.82 -21.96
N ASN A 439 20.65 5.03 -21.27
CA ASN A 439 20.48 4.85 -19.82
C ASN A 439 20.77 6.19 -19.12
N ARG A 440 19.80 6.69 -18.37
CA ARG A 440 19.89 8.00 -17.73
C ARG A 440 20.85 8.02 -16.54
N HIS A 441 21.11 6.88 -15.94
CA HIS A 441 21.89 6.73 -14.71
C HIS A 441 22.77 5.47 -14.80
N SER A 442 23.77 5.52 -15.69
CA SER A 442 24.68 4.40 -15.91
C SER A 442 25.88 4.45 -14.97
N VAL A 443 26.21 3.29 -14.42
CA VAL A 443 27.48 3.00 -13.74
C VAL A 443 27.99 1.64 -14.23
N ASP A 444 29.24 1.33 -13.94
CA ASP A 444 29.74 -0.05 -14.14
C ASP A 444 29.00 -0.99 -13.15
N MET A 445 28.22 -1.91 -13.68
CA MET A 445 27.48 -2.89 -12.86
C MET A 445 28.40 -3.87 -12.11
N ASN A 446 29.69 -3.95 -12.46
CA ASN A 446 30.67 -4.79 -11.78
C ASN A 446 31.41 -4.05 -10.65
N ASP A 447 31.26 -2.72 -10.56
CA ASP A 447 31.81 -1.91 -9.47
C ASP A 447 30.75 -1.80 -8.36
N ASP A 448 30.90 -2.57 -7.27
CA ASP A 448 29.98 -2.58 -6.13
C ASP A 448 29.88 -1.20 -5.48
N ALA A 449 31.00 -0.47 -5.34
CA ALA A 449 31.00 0.81 -4.64
C ALA A 449 30.27 1.89 -5.45
N ALA A 450 30.51 1.94 -6.77
CA ALA A 450 29.81 2.87 -7.67
C ALA A 450 28.31 2.55 -7.75
N LEU A 451 27.94 1.27 -7.78
CA LEU A 451 26.54 0.85 -7.78
C LEU A 451 25.84 1.16 -6.46
N ASP A 452 26.50 0.94 -5.33
CA ASP A 452 25.95 1.29 -4.00
C ASP A 452 25.72 2.80 -3.85
N ASP A 453 26.65 3.63 -4.31
CA ASP A 453 26.49 5.08 -4.28
C ASP A 453 25.33 5.53 -5.19
N LEU A 454 25.22 4.96 -6.39
CA LEU A 454 24.08 5.19 -7.28
C LEU A 454 22.76 4.80 -6.60
N ILE A 455 22.69 3.62 -5.99
CA ILE A 455 21.50 3.15 -5.26
C ILE A 455 21.18 4.13 -4.12
N ARG A 456 22.12 4.47 -3.24
CA ARG A 456 21.90 5.43 -2.13
C ARG A 456 21.44 6.80 -2.61
N SER A 457 21.94 7.25 -3.76
CA SER A 457 21.56 8.55 -4.33
C SER A 457 20.14 8.60 -4.91
N ARG A 458 19.54 7.44 -5.21
CA ARG A 458 18.28 7.36 -5.96
C ARG A 458 17.20 6.49 -5.34
N ALA A 459 17.55 5.51 -4.50
CA ALA A 459 16.59 4.63 -3.88
C ALA A 459 15.60 5.41 -3.00
N ASP A 460 14.36 4.92 -2.93
CA ASP A 460 13.27 5.46 -2.12
C ASP A 460 12.22 4.37 -1.85
N THR A 461 11.11 4.72 -1.25
CA THR A 461 9.99 3.81 -1.02
C THR A 461 9.27 3.43 -2.31
N VAL A 462 8.69 2.22 -2.33
CA VAL A 462 7.61 1.83 -3.26
C VAL A 462 6.23 1.85 -2.57
N TYR A 463 6.13 2.58 -1.45
CA TYR A 463 4.89 3.00 -0.76
C TYR A 463 4.17 1.90 0.05
N HIS A 464 4.89 0.98 0.66
CA HIS A 464 4.35 -0.17 1.40
C HIS A 464 4.68 -0.17 2.91
N PRO A 465 4.53 0.97 3.66
CA PRO A 465 4.86 1.00 5.08
C PRO A 465 3.93 0.11 5.90
N VAL A 466 4.51 -0.65 6.85
CA VAL A 466 3.81 -1.57 7.76
C VAL A 466 4.48 -1.63 9.14
N GLY A 467 3.93 -2.38 10.08
CA GLY A 467 4.60 -2.87 11.29
C GLY A 467 4.49 -1.97 12.51
N THR A 468 4.02 -0.74 12.39
CA THR A 468 4.04 0.29 13.44
C THR A 468 3.07 0.08 14.61
N CYS A 469 2.17 -0.90 14.50
CA CYS A 469 1.29 -1.39 15.58
C CYS A 469 1.29 -2.92 15.55
N ARG A 470 2.46 -3.52 15.55
CA ARG A 470 2.72 -4.93 15.27
C ARG A 470 1.82 -5.87 16.07
N MET A 471 1.27 -6.87 15.36
CA MET A 471 0.61 -8.04 15.94
C MET A 471 1.64 -9.05 16.41
N GLY A 472 1.35 -9.72 17.53
CA GLY A 472 2.21 -10.79 18.00
C GLY A 472 1.73 -11.43 19.31
N PRO A 473 2.41 -12.52 19.76
CA PRO A 473 2.03 -13.27 20.94
C PRO A 473 2.45 -12.60 22.26
N ASN A 474 3.43 -11.70 22.24
CA ASN A 474 4.04 -11.17 23.45
C ASN A 474 3.21 -10.03 24.06
N ALA A 475 3.37 -9.82 25.36
CA ALA A 475 2.71 -8.72 26.07
C ALA A 475 3.10 -7.33 25.51
N ASP A 476 4.31 -7.20 24.95
CA ASP A 476 4.81 -5.95 24.38
C ASP A 476 4.28 -5.67 22.95
N ASP A 477 3.75 -6.67 22.25
CA ASP A 477 3.12 -6.45 20.97
C ASP A 477 1.87 -5.58 21.12
N VAL A 478 1.55 -4.78 20.09
CA VAL A 478 0.48 -3.78 20.19
C VAL A 478 -0.89 -4.44 20.17
N VAL A 479 -1.09 -5.42 19.28
CA VAL A 479 -2.33 -6.20 19.20
C VAL A 479 -2.06 -7.69 19.27
N ASP A 480 -3.07 -8.45 19.71
CA ASP A 480 -3.07 -9.91 19.65
C ASP A 480 -3.48 -10.44 18.24
N SER A 481 -3.52 -11.78 18.09
CA SER A 481 -3.93 -12.43 16.83
C SER A 481 -5.40 -12.16 16.43
N ARG A 482 -6.21 -11.59 17.34
CA ARG A 482 -7.58 -11.15 17.05
C ARG A 482 -7.67 -9.64 16.82
N LEU A 483 -6.53 -8.98 16.62
CA LEU A 483 -6.40 -7.53 16.38
C LEU A 483 -6.87 -6.66 17.54
N LYS A 484 -7.08 -7.24 18.74
CA LYS A 484 -7.41 -6.49 19.95
C LYS A 484 -6.17 -5.78 20.47
N TYR A 485 -6.32 -4.51 20.80
CA TYR A 485 -5.27 -3.78 21.48
C TYR A 485 -5.03 -4.35 22.88
N ARG A 486 -3.76 -4.61 23.22
CA ARG A 486 -3.39 -5.17 24.52
C ARG A 486 -3.40 -4.12 25.62
N GLY A 487 -4.37 -4.19 26.54
CA GLY A 487 -4.48 -3.35 27.72
C GLY A 487 -5.60 -2.31 27.69
N ILE A 488 -6.37 -2.18 26.59
CA ILE A 488 -7.56 -1.33 26.51
C ILE A 488 -8.70 -2.12 25.86
N GLU A 489 -9.78 -2.33 26.59
CA GLU A 489 -10.93 -3.04 26.10
C GLU A 489 -11.67 -2.28 24.97
N GLY A 490 -12.30 -3.02 24.06
CA GLY A 490 -13.09 -2.45 22.98
C GLY A 490 -12.28 -1.69 21.93
N LEU A 491 -10.94 -1.73 21.97
CA LEU A 491 -10.05 -1.13 20.98
C LEU A 491 -9.43 -2.20 20.08
N TYR A 492 -9.52 -2.00 18.77
CA TYR A 492 -8.89 -2.84 17.74
C TYR A 492 -8.03 -1.99 16.84
N VAL A 493 -6.95 -2.57 16.28
CA VAL A 493 -6.18 -1.96 15.20
C VAL A 493 -6.22 -2.90 13.99
N ALA A 494 -6.67 -2.39 12.86
CA ALA A 494 -6.92 -3.22 11.67
C ALA A 494 -6.53 -2.48 10.38
N ASP A 495 -5.25 -2.46 10.08
CA ASP A 495 -4.67 -1.98 8.83
C ASP A 495 -3.24 -2.54 8.66
N ALA A 496 -2.48 -2.02 7.71
CA ALA A 496 -1.12 -2.46 7.44
C ALA A 496 -0.16 -2.31 8.64
N SER A 497 -0.49 -1.46 9.63
CA SER A 497 0.36 -1.28 10.81
C SER A 497 0.52 -2.53 11.66
N ILE A 498 -0.43 -3.50 11.56
CA ILE A 498 -0.41 -4.70 12.39
C ILE A 498 0.54 -5.78 11.86
N MET A 499 0.98 -5.71 10.60
CA MET A 499 1.80 -6.74 9.99
C MET A 499 3.10 -6.96 10.78
N PRO A 500 3.37 -8.16 11.31
CA PRO A 500 4.60 -8.42 12.06
C PRO A 500 5.84 -8.43 11.15
N ARG A 501 5.65 -8.84 9.92
CA ARG A 501 6.62 -8.77 8.81
C ARG A 501 5.90 -8.29 7.56
N LEU A 502 6.59 -7.48 6.76
CA LEU A 502 6.10 -6.99 5.48
C LEU A 502 5.89 -8.16 4.52
N VAL A 503 4.77 -8.18 3.81
CA VAL A 503 4.44 -9.21 2.82
C VAL A 503 5.20 -8.99 1.52
N SER A 504 5.46 -10.06 0.77
CA SER A 504 6.16 -10.03 -0.52
C SER A 504 5.25 -9.50 -1.62
N GLY A 505 5.15 -8.17 -1.73
CA GLY A 505 4.37 -7.48 -2.76
C GLY A 505 3.58 -6.28 -2.25
N ASN A 506 2.61 -5.85 -3.05
CA ASN A 506 1.80 -4.66 -2.78
C ASN A 506 0.85 -4.89 -1.59
N THR A 507 0.74 -3.92 -0.70
CA THR A 507 0.05 -4.08 0.60
C THR A 507 -1.45 -3.78 0.58
N ASN A 508 -2.05 -3.45 -0.58
CA ASN A 508 -3.47 -3.10 -0.65
C ASN A 508 -4.41 -4.30 -0.40
N ALA A 509 -4.21 -5.42 -1.10
CA ALA A 509 -5.02 -6.62 -0.92
C ALA A 509 -4.86 -7.22 0.50
N PRO A 510 -3.65 -7.35 1.06
CA PRO A 510 -3.46 -7.73 2.46
C PRO A 510 -4.19 -6.82 3.45
N SER A 511 -4.17 -5.50 3.24
CA SER A 511 -4.90 -4.56 4.11
C SER A 511 -6.42 -4.79 4.06
N ILE A 512 -6.99 -5.06 2.88
CA ILE A 512 -8.42 -5.39 2.74
C ILE A 512 -8.73 -6.71 3.49
N MET A 513 -7.89 -7.72 3.32
CA MET A 513 -8.02 -9.01 4.02
C MET A 513 -8.00 -8.83 5.55
N ILE A 514 -7.11 -7.98 6.07
CA ILE A 514 -7.07 -7.63 7.50
C ILE A 514 -8.40 -7.00 7.95
N GLY A 515 -8.97 -6.10 7.15
CA GLY A 515 -10.28 -5.50 7.43
C GLY A 515 -11.43 -6.51 7.43
N GLU A 516 -11.43 -7.45 6.49
CA GLU A 516 -12.38 -8.56 6.43
C GLU A 516 -12.33 -9.43 7.70
N ARG A 517 -11.13 -9.78 8.15
CA ARG A 517 -10.92 -10.56 9.37
C ARG A 517 -11.30 -9.80 10.62
N CYS A 518 -10.95 -8.52 10.70
CA CYS A 518 -11.33 -7.66 11.82
C CYS A 518 -12.85 -7.64 12.02
N ALA A 519 -13.62 -7.52 10.93
CA ALA A 519 -15.06 -7.54 11.02
C ALA A 519 -15.61 -8.84 11.64
N GLU A 520 -15.00 -9.97 11.32
CA GLU A 520 -15.39 -11.27 11.90
C GLU A 520 -15.04 -11.34 13.38
N PHE A 521 -13.84 -10.92 13.78
CA PHE A 521 -13.41 -10.92 15.16
C PHE A 521 -14.32 -10.01 16.03
N VAL A 522 -14.59 -8.80 15.55
CA VAL A 522 -15.47 -7.85 16.27
C VAL A 522 -16.89 -8.39 16.40
N ARG A 523 -17.45 -9.02 15.34
CA ARG A 523 -18.78 -9.66 15.42
C ARG A 523 -18.82 -10.77 16.49
N ALA A 524 -17.78 -11.60 16.55
CA ALA A 524 -17.71 -12.68 17.54
C ALA A 524 -17.60 -12.15 18.97
N ASP A 525 -16.91 -11.02 19.16
CA ASP A 525 -16.70 -10.43 20.49
C ASP A 525 -17.91 -9.61 20.99
N LEU A 526 -18.80 -9.17 20.11
CA LEU A 526 -20.01 -8.42 20.43
C LEU A 526 -21.28 -9.29 20.44
N GLN A 527 -21.16 -10.60 20.23
CA GLN A 527 -22.27 -11.55 20.37
C GLN A 527 -22.55 -11.87 21.83
#